data_e2b44e5310b9c28da69a45758823e152
#
_entry.id   e2b44e5310b9c28da69a45758823e152
#
_cell.length_a   1.000
_cell.length_b   1.000
_cell.length_c   1.000
_cell.angle_alpha   90.00
_cell.angle_beta   90.00
_cell.angle_gamma   90.00
#
_symmetry.space_group_name_H-M   'P 1'
#
loop_
_entity.id
_entity.type
_entity.pdbx_description
1 polymer ?
#
loop_
_entity_poly.entity_id
_entity_poly.type
_entity_poly.pdbx_seq_one_letter_code
_entity_poly.pdbx_strand_id
1 'polypeptide(L)'
;MIILTTTYNCENYVEKSLLTIMTQRFKDFKCYITDDMSTDKTVDIIKKTILGDDRFILIENKQKMYQPGNYDQVIRGLNIPDNEICVEIDGDDWLPNSNVLSFIDDVYKDENVWMTSGSFKYHDGRPGFANPPKKFTDIRKQTFTLSHMRTWKSWLWKKIKEEDLKDNSGNYWSVAGDLSFMFPMLEMSGENHFRYIPDVLYIYNESNPLNDHKVNMSKVSSTVNIIRNKPNYNLLENV
;
A
#
# COMPACT_ATOMS: atom_id res chain seq x y z
N MET A 1 7.69 -3.96 -12.36
CA MET A 1 6.90 -3.27 -11.31
C MET A 1 5.86 -4.24 -10.75
N ILE A 2 5.61 -4.21 -9.44
CA ILE A 2 4.64 -5.09 -8.75
C ILE A 2 3.55 -4.22 -8.14
N ILE A 3 2.32 -4.45 -8.55
CA ILE A 3 1.15 -3.79 -7.96
C ILE A 3 0.58 -4.73 -6.90
N LEU A 4 0.36 -4.19 -5.70
CA LEU A 4 -0.19 -4.88 -4.54
C LEU A 4 -1.61 -4.38 -4.30
N THR A 5 -2.60 -5.22 -4.57
CA THR A 5 -4.02 -4.87 -4.41
C THR A 5 -4.66 -5.81 -3.39
N THR A 6 -5.08 -5.25 -2.25
CA THR A 6 -5.83 -6.01 -1.25
C THR A 6 -7.33 -5.77 -1.43
N THR A 7 -8.11 -6.84 -1.39
CA THR A 7 -9.57 -6.78 -1.53
C THR A 7 -10.27 -7.48 -0.35
N TYR A 8 -11.36 -6.88 0.12
CA TYR A 8 -12.28 -7.49 1.07
C TYR A 8 -13.66 -6.85 0.93
N ASN A 9 -14.66 -7.62 0.52
CA ASN A 9 -16.06 -7.19 0.39
C ASN A 9 -16.19 -5.83 -0.33
N CYS A 10 -15.61 -5.73 -1.51
CA CYS A 10 -15.59 -4.50 -2.32
C CYS A 10 -16.23 -4.70 -3.71
N GLU A 11 -17.28 -5.54 -3.81
CA GLU A 11 -17.97 -5.89 -5.06
C GLU A 11 -18.43 -4.66 -5.87
N ASN A 12 -18.76 -3.56 -5.19
CA ASN A 12 -19.22 -2.33 -5.83
C ASN A 12 -18.10 -1.48 -6.47
N TYR A 13 -16.82 -1.78 -6.17
CA TYR A 13 -15.69 -0.90 -6.49
C TYR A 13 -14.58 -1.62 -7.25
N VAL A 14 -14.36 -2.90 -7.01
CA VAL A 14 -13.18 -3.65 -7.46
C VAL A 14 -13.06 -3.68 -8.99
N GLU A 15 -14.15 -3.78 -9.74
CA GLU A 15 -14.10 -3.73 -11.20
C GLU A 15 -13.50 -2.41 -11.70
N LYS A 16 -13.98 -1.28 -11.15
CA LYS A 16 -13.45 0.05 -11.47
C LYS A 16 -11.98 0.17 -11.12
N SER A 17 -11.57 -0.27 -9.94
CA SER A 17 -10.17 -0.29 -9.51
C SER A 17 -9.30 -0.99 -10.55
N LEU A 18 -9.62 -2.24 -10.86
CA LEU A 18 -8.86 -3.08 -11.80
C LEU A 18 -8.82 -2.48 -13.22
N LEU A 19 -9.92 -1.95 -13.73
CA LEU A 19 -9.96 -1.33 -15.05
C LEU A 19 -9.01 -0.13 -15.14
N THR A 20 -8.86 0.66 -14.08
CA THR A 20 -7.90 1.78 -14.10
C THR A 20 -6.44 1.31 -14.10
N ILE A 21 -6.14 0.15 -13.51
CA ILE A 21 -4.82 -0.50 -13.58
C ILE A 21 -4.59 -1.10 -14.98
N MET A 22 -5.55 -1.84 -15.52
CA MET A 22 -5.46 -2.46 -16.86
C MET A 22 -5.18 -1.45 -17.96
N THR A 23 -5.78 -0.26 -17.86
CA THR A 23 -5.69 0.80 -18.86
C THR A 23 -4.43 1.67 -18.75
N GLN A 24 -3.54 1.42 -17.79
CA GLN A 24 -2.27 2.14 -17.69
C GLN A 24 -1.43 1.97 -18.97
N ARG A 25 -0.73 3.03 -19.38
CA ARG A 25 0.17 3.02 -20.53
C ARG A 25 1.44 2.20 -20.30
N PHE A 26 1.99 2.28 -19.11
CA PHE A 26 3.06 1.40 -18.67
C PHE A 26 2.52 -0.03 -18.58
N LYS A 27 3.17 -0.99 -19.25
CA LYS A 27 2.68 -2.37 -19.40
C LYS A 27 3.52 -3.40 -18.69
N ASP A 28 4.75 -3.07 -18.32
CA ASP A 28 5.68 -3.98 -17.65
C ASP A 28 5.44 -4.04 -16.14
N PHE A 29 4.29 -4.63 -15.77
CA PHE A 29 3.93 -4.85 -14.37
C PHE A 29 3.24 -6.20 -14.18
N LYS A 30 3.27 -6.69 -12.94
CA LYS A 30 2.38 -7.72 -12.44
C LYS A 30 1.52 -7.14 -11.32
N CYS A 31 0.23 -7.42 -11.34
CA CYS A 31 -0.72 -7.01 -10.31
C CYS A 31 -1.15 -8.24 -9.51
N TYR A 32 -0.73 -8.30 -8.27
CA TYR A 32 -1.15 -9.34 -7.33
C TYR A 32 -2.36 -8.84 -6.54
N ILE A 33 -3.50 -9.47 -6.78
CA ILE A 33 -4.76 -9.18 -6.10
C ILE A 33 -4.90 -10.21 -5.00
N THR A 34 -4.84 -9.79 -3.74
CA THR A 34 -5.01 -10.66 -2.59
C THR A 34 -6.42 -10.47 -2.02
N ASP A 35 -7.29 -11.44 -2.23
CA ASP A 35 -8.62 -11.42 -1.63
C ASP A 35 -8.57 -11.97 -0.21
N ASP A 36 -8.90 -11.09 0.73
CA ASP A 36 -8.81 -11.38 2.16
C ASP A 36 -10.11 -11.96 2.70
N MET A 37 -10.58 -13.08 2.11
CA MET A 37 -11.80 -13.82 2.47
C MET A 37 -13.09 -13.00 2.27
N SER A 38 -13.30 -12.46 1.07
CA SER A 38 -14.58 -11.84 0.71
C SER A 38 -15.72 -12.85 0.75
N THR A 39 -16.88 -12.36 1.15
CA THR A 39 -18.14 -13.15 1.24
C THR A 39 -19.23 -12.65 0.29
N ASP A 40 -18.97 -11.55 -0.41
CA ASP A 40 -19.79 -10.97 -1.47
C ASP A 40 -19.31 -11.44 -2.86
N LYS A 41 -19.68 -10.73 -3.91
CA LYS A 41 -19.30 -11.07 -5.29
C LYS A 41 -17.90 -10.57 -5.71
N THR A 42 -17.10 -10.04 -4.79
CA THR A 42 -15.79 -9.46 -5.10
C THR A 42 -14.92 -10.42 -5.92
N VAL A 43 -14.77 -11.66 -5.49
CA VAL A 43 -13.93 -12.67 -6.17
C VAL A 43 -14.44 -12.99 -7.57
N ASP A 44 -15.74 -13.16 -7.74
CA ASP A 44 -16.34 -13.45 -9.06
C ASP A 44 -16.12 -12.29 -10.04
N ILE A 45 -16.26 -11.06 -9.55
CA ILE A 45 -16.03 -9.84 -10.35
C ILE A 45 -14.55 -9.76 -10.74
N ILE A 46 -13.63 -10.00 -9.81
CA ILE A 46 -12.19 -10.02 -10.11
C ILE A 46 -11.89 -11.02 -11.23
N LYS A 47 -12.31 -12.28 -11.05
CA LYS A 47 -12.07 -13.37 -12.04
C LYS A 47 -12.58 -13.01 -13.43
N LYS A 48 -13.76 -12.40 -13.49
CA LYS A 48 -14.35 -11.94 -14.75
C LYS A 48 -13.56 -10.79 -15.37
N THR A 49 -13.15 -9.82 -14.56
CA THR A 49 -12.49 -8.58 -15.02
C THR A 49 -11.10 -8.87 -15.55
N ILE A 50 -10.32 -9.74 -14.90
CA ILE A 50 -8.93 -10.03 -15.29
C ILE A 50 -8.81 -11.15 -16.34
N LEU A 51 -9.90 -11.72 -16.78
CA LEU A 51 -9.90 -12.85 -17.70
C LEU A 51 -9.13 -12.51 -19.00
N GLY A 52 -8.07 -13.29 -19.26
CA GLY A 52 -7.24 -13.14 -20.46
C GLY A 52 -6.13 -12.08 -20.34
N ASP A 53 -5.92 -11.49 -19.18
CA ASP A 53 -4.79 -10.57 -18.93
C ASP A 53 -3.80 -11.21 -17.93
N ASP A 54 -2.72 -11.80 -18.45
CA ASP A 54 -1.71 -12.53 -17.68
C ASP A 54 -0.88 -11.62 -16.72
N ARG A 55 -1.08 -10.32 -16.75
CA ARG A 55 -0.45 -9.40 -15.80
C ARG A 55 -1.09 -9.48 -14.42
N PHE A 56 -2.32 -9.97 -14.30
CA PHE A 56 -3.09 -10.02 -13.08
C PHE A 56 -3.10 -11.43 -12.49
N ILE A 57 -2.78 -11.53 -11.21
CA ILE A 57 -2.73 -12.78 -10.45
C ILE A 57 -3.64 -12.62 -9.22
N LEU A 58 -4.70 -13.45 -9.15
CA LEU A 58 -5.57 -13.50 -7.97
C LEU A 58 -5.07 -14.55 -6.98
N ILE A 59 -4.96 -14.14 -5.70
CA ILE A 59 -4.64 -15.00 -4.56
C ILE A 59 -5.84 -14.95 -3.61
N GLU A 60 -6.54 -16.07 -3.46
CA GLU A 60 -7.69 -16.21 -2.54
C GLU A 60 -7.19 -16.75 -1.19
N ASN A 61 -7.18 -15.91 -0.15
CA ASN A 61 -6.70 -16.29 1.17
C ASN A 61 -7.61 -17.34 1.84
N LYS A 62 -7.01 -18.21 2.63
CA LYS A 62 -7.73 -19.21 3.44
C LYS A 62 -7.92 -18.78 4.90
N GLN A 63 -7.29 -17.68 5.28
CA GLN A 63 -7.42 -17.01 6.58
C GLN A 63 -7.21 -15.51 6.40
N LYS A 64 -7.68 -14.72 7.37
CA LYS A 64 -7.46 -13.27 7.36
C LYS A 64 -5.98 -12.95 7.48
N MET A 65 -5.46 -12.21 6.51
CA MET A 65 -4.07 -11.76 6.47
C MET A 65 -3.95 -10.25 6.71
N TYR A 66 -5.04 -9.52 6.51
CA TYR A 66 -5.06 -8.06 6.55
C TYR A 66 -4.02 -7.42 5.60
N GLN A 67 -3.96 -6.11 5.53
CA GLN A 67 -3.09 -5.43 4.56
C GLN A 67 -1.60 -5.81 4.71
N PRO A 68 -0.97 -5.77 5.91
CA PRO A 68 0.45 -6.13 6.02
C PRO A 68 0.75 -7.57 5.64
N GLY A 69 -0.11 -8.51 6.02
CA GLY A 69 0.05 -9.92 5.68
C GLY A 69 -0.16 -10.21 4.20
N ASN A 70 -1.09 -9.50 3.58
CA ASN A 70 -1.34 -9.59 2.14
C ASN A 70 -0.12 -9.13 1.33
N TYR A 71 0.55 -8.06 1.74
CA TYR A 71 1.78 -7.62 1.09
C TYR A 71 2.95 -8.54 1.38
N ASP A 72 3.05 -9.02 2.61
CA ASP A 72 4.14 -9.89 3.04
C ASP A 72 4.14 -11.23 2.31
N GLN A 73 2.96 -11.86 2.14
CA GLN A 73 2.84 -13.10 1.37
C GLN A 73 3.21 -12.94 -0.11
N VAL A 74 2.97 -11.75 -0.70
CA VAL A 74 3.41 -11.48 -2.08
C VAL A 74 4.90 -11.21 -2.09
N ILE A 75 5.40 -10.24 -1.31
CA ILE A 75 6.78 -9.77 -1.44
C ILE A 75 7.77 -10.85 -0.97
N ARG A 76 7.57 -11.44 0.21
CA ARG A 76 8.43 -12.50 0.75
C ARG A 76 8.00 -13.89 0.30
N GLY A 77 6.70 -14.19 0.37
CA GLY A 77 6.18 -15.52 0.07
C GLY A 77 6.41 -15.95 -1.38
N LEU A 78 6.31 -15.03 -2.34
CA LEU A 78 6.62 -15.28 -3.75
C LEU A 78 8.05 -14.87 -4.13
N ASN A 79 8.86 -14.45 -3.17
CA ASN A 79 10.24 -14.03 -3.34
C ASN A 79 10.42 -13.00 -4.48
N ILE A 80 9.64 -11.92 -4.44
CA ILE A 80 9.73 -10.83 -5.43
C ILE A 80 11.19 -10.32 -5.50
N PRO A 81 11.77 -10.10 -6.70
CA PRO A 81 13.13 -9.58 -6.85
C PRO A 81 13.35 -8.26 -6.11
N ASP A 82 14.53 -8.07 -5.54
CA ASP A 82 14.84 -6.96 -4.64
C ASP A 82 14.63 -5.56 -5.25
N ASN A 83 14.92 -5.42 -6.54
CA ASN A 83 14.83 -4.12 -7.23
C ASN A 83 13.45 -3.79 -7.79
N GLU A 84 12.45 -4.65 -7.56
CA GLU A 84 11.09 -4.37 -8.02
C GLU A 84 10.49 -3.20 -7.26
N ILE A 85 9.78 -2.34 -7.99
CA ILE A 85 8.99 -1.26 -7.42
C ILE A 85 7.65 -1.85 -7.02
N CYS A 86 7.32 -1.82 -5.74
CA CYS A 86 6.01 -2.15 -5.21
C CYS A 86 5.13 -0.90 -5.21
N VAL A 87 3.91 -1.03 -5.71
CA VAL A 87 2.90 0.04 -5.78
C VAL A 87 1.64 -0.44 -5.06
N GLU A 88 1.23 0.28 -4.04
CA GLU A 88 0.02 0.00 -3.27
C GLU A 88 -1.20 0.61 -3.96
N ILE A 89 -2.21 -0.22 -4.25
CA ILE A 89 -3.51 0.23 -4.77
C ILE A 89 -4.60 -0.61 -4.12
N ASP A 90 -5.40 -0.03 -3.25
CA ASP A 90 -6.48 -0.74 -2.57
C ASP A 90 -7.61 -1.10 -3.55
N GLY A 91 -8.28 -2.23 -3.30
CA GLY A 91 -9.27 -2.79 -4.23
C GLY A 91 -10.57 -2.00 -4.37
N ASP A 92 -10.77 -1.02 -3.50
CA ASP A 92 -11.92 -0.10 -3.54
C ASP A 92 -11.55 1.33 -3.99
N ASP A 93 -10.27 1.56 -4.30
CA ASP A 93 -9.71 2.83 -4.79
C ASP A 93 -9.33 2.73 -6.29
N TRP A 94 -8.92 3.82 -6.93
CA TRP A 94 -8.56 3.80 -8.35
C TRP A 94 -7.55 4.87 -8.75
N LEU A 95 -6.97 4.71 -9.95
CA LEU A 95 -6.03 5.66 -10.52
C LEU A 95 -6.76 6.75 -11.31
N PRO A 96 -6.31 8.03 -11.23
CA PRO A 96 -6.99 9.17 -11.87
C PRO A 96 -6.86 9.20 -13.40
N ASN A 97 -5.82 8.56 -13.95
CA ASN A 97 -5.56 8.54 -15.39
C ASN A 97 -4.60 7.40 -15.78
N SER A 98 -4.35 7.23 -17.07
CA SER A 98 -3.54 6.13 -17.61
C SER A 98 -2.02 6.36 -17.58
N ASN A 99 -1.51 7.46 -17.03
CA ASN A 99 -0.08 7.77 -17.00
C ASN A 99 0.56 7.54 -15.62
N VAL A 100 -0.21 7.15 -14.61
CA VAL A 100 0.27 7.05 -13.22
C VAL A 100 1.47 6.13 -13.09
N LEU A 101 1.40 4.91 -13.63
CA LEU A 101 2.51 3.97 -13.53
C LEU A 101 3.73 4.42 -14.33
N SER A 102 3.55 5.09 -15.48
CA SER A 102 4.65 5.70 -16.22
C SER A 102 5.35 6.80 -15.42
N PHE A 103 4.58 7.60 -14.70
CA PHE A 103 5.12 8.63 -13.82
C PHE A 103 5.94 8.01 -12.67
N ILE A 104 5.43 6.96 -12.04
CA ILE A 104 6.17 6.25 -10.98
C ILE A 104 7.46 5.62 -11.53
N ASP A 105 7.40 5.00 -12.71
CA ASP A 105 8.60 4.47 -13.37
C ASP A 105 9.67 5.56 -13.60
N ASP A 106 9.25 6.74 -14.07
CA ASP A 106 10.16 7.88 -14.25
C ASP A 106 10.78 8.37 -12.94
N VAL A 107 10.02 8.39 -11.84
CA VAL A 107 10.53 8.75 -10.50
C VAL A 107 11.63 7.81 -10.05
N TYR A 108 11.50 6.51 -10.29
CA TYR A 108 12.46 5.50 -9.86
C TYR A 108 13.67 5.33 -10.82
N LYS A 109 13.77 6.11 -11.89
CA LYS A 109 15.03 6.26 -12.64
C LYS A 109 16.13 6.93 -11.82
N ASP A 110 15.75 7.70 -10.80
CA ASP A 110 16.66 8.11 -9.74
C ASP A 110 16.83 6.94 -8.75
N GLU A 111 17.99 6.29 -8.82
CA GLU A 111 18.30 5.12 -7.99
C GLU A 111 18.34 5.43 -6.49
N ASN A 112 18.48 6.72 -6.12
CA ASN A 112 18.43 7.16 -4.74
C ASN A 112 17.01 7.12 -4.14
N VAL A 113 15.99 7.00 -4.97
CA VAL A 113 14.61 6.87 -4.47
C VAL A 113 14.33 5.43 -4.07
N TRP A 114 14.10 5.21 -2.76
CA TRP A 114 13.77 3.90 -2.21
C TRP A 114 12.28 3.75 -1.92
N MET A 115 11.64 4.87 -1.57
CA MET A 115 10.19 4.90 -1.37
C MET A 115 9.60 6.26 -1.69
N THR A 116 8.30 6.26 -2.02
CA THR A 116 7.53 7.49 -2.20
C THR A 116 6.25 7.45 -1.40
N SER A 117 5.71 8.63 -1.12
CA SER A 117 4.32 8.81 -0.74
C SER A 117 3.80 10.06 -1.43
N GLY A 118 2.52 10.09 -1.71
CA GLY A 118 2.01 11.16 -2.56
C GLY A 118 0.75 11.82 -2.05
N SER A 119 0.19 12.59 -2.95
CA SER A 119 -1.08 13.27 -2.77
C SER A 119 -2.21 12.49 -3.43
N PHE A 120 -3.41 12.62 -2.88
CA PHE A 120 -4.61 11.98 -3.41
C PHE A 120 -5.78 12.96 -3.47
N LYS A 121 -6.83 12.57 -4.17
CA LYS A 121 -8.15 13.19 -4.07
C LYS A 121 -9.17 12.19 -3.58
N TYR A 122 -10.17 12.67 -2.88
CA TYR A 122 -11.36 11.86 -2.62
C TYR A 122 -12.15 11.63 -3.92
N HIS A 123 -12.95 10.58 -3.93
CA HIS A 123 -13.79 10.20 -5.08
C HIS A 123 -14.78 11.29 -5.51
N ASP A 124 -15.12 12.21 -4.62
CA ASP A 124 -16.01 13.37 -4.87
C ASP A 124 -15.24 14.63 -5.35
N GLY A 125 -13.91 14.53 -5.53
CA GLY A 125 -13.05 15.59 -6.04
C GLY A 125 -12.41 16.48 -4.96
N ARG A 126 -12.77 16.34 -3.68
CA ARG A 126 -12.11 17.05 -2.58
C ARG A 126 -10.61 16.69 -2.54
N PRO A 127 -9.71 17.65 -2.22
CA PRO A 127 -8.30 17.36 -2.05
C PRO A 127 -8.07 16.51 -0.80
N GLY A 128 -7.08 15.60 -0.90
CA GLY A 128 -6.60 14.83 0.25
C GLY A 128 -5.79 15.69 1.22
N PHE A 129 -5.51 15.13 2.39
CA PHE A 129 -4.78 15.80 3.47
C PHE A 129 -3.25 15.56 3.44
N ALA A 130 -2.76 14.76 2.50
CA ALA A 130 -1.39 14.28 2.52
C ALA A 130 -0.36 15.41 2.41
N ASN A 131 0.69 15.31 3.23
CA ASN A 131 1.81 16.23 3.27
C ASN A 131 3.09 15.47 3.62
N PRO A 132 4.26 15.94 3.18
CA PRO A 132 5.53 15.34 3.56
C PRO A 132 5.79 15.45 5.07
N PRO A 133 6.60 14.56 5.66
CA PRO A 133 7.01 14.68 7.05
C PRO A 133 7.77 15.99 7.28
N LYS A 134 7.57 16.62 8.43
CA LYS A 134 8.34 17.82 8.80
C LYS A 134 9.80 17.50 9.11
N LYS A 135 10.06 16.30 9.60
CA LYS A 135 11.38 15.77 9.97
C LYS A 135 11.38 14.27 9.77
N PHE A 136 12.53 13.69 9.52
CA PHE A 136 12.73 12.24 9.50
C PHE A 136 13.23 11.70 10.85
N THR A 137 13.63 12.58 11.79
CA THR A 137 13.90 12.21 13.18
C THR A 137 12.60 12.13 13.97
N ASP A 138 12.50 11.15 14.87
CA ASP A 138 11.31 10.95 15.74
C ASP A 138 9.98 10.88 14.96
N ILE A 139 9.98 10.29 13.78
CA ILE A 139 8.81 10.28 12.88
C ILE A 139 7.58 9.63 13.53
N ARG A 140 7.79 8.66 14.43
CA ARG A 140 6.72 8.00 15.18
C ARG A 140 6.03 8.92 16.20
N LYS A 141 6.65 10.04 16.58
CA LYS A 141 6.09 11.02 17.51
C LYS A 141 5.33 12.15 16.81
N GLN A 142 5.47 12.26 15.50
CA GLN A 142 4.80 13.29 14.69
C GLN A 142 3.39 12.86 14.29
N THR A 143 2.55 13.83 13.92
CA THR A 143 1.29 13.52 13.22
C THR A 143 1.64 12.82 11.91
N PHE A 144 1.05 11.66 11.68
CA PHE A 144 1.23 10.94 10.41
C PHE A 144 0.36 11.60 9.34
N THR A 145 1.01 12.19 8.35
CA THR A 145 0.36 12.96 7.28
C THR A 145 0.59 12.36 5.90
N LEU A 146 1.27 11.22 5.82
CA LEU A 146 1.49 10.52 4.56
C LEU A 146 0.25 9.70 4.17
N SER A 147 0.03 9.57 2.88
CA SER A 147 -1.07 8.79 2.34
C SER A 147 -0.71 8.22 0.96
N HIS A 148 -1.72 7.82 0.21
CA HIS A 148 -1.57 7.26 -1.13
C HIS A 148 -1.09 8.34 -2.16
N MET A 149 -0.40 8.01 -3.24
CA MET A 149 0.03 6.67 -3.58
C MET A 149 1.33 6.36 -2.84
N ARG A 150 1.40 5.17 -2.23
CA ARG A 150 2.62 4.70 -1.57
C ARG A 150 3.33 3.71 -2.48
N THR A 151 4.63 3.91 -2.66
CA THR A 151 5.47 2.99 -3.43
C THR A 151 6.80 2.79 -2.74
N TRP A 152 7.44 1.64 -2.96
CA TRP A 152 8.75 1.33 -2.38
C TRP A 152 9.49 0.25 -3.17
N LYS A 153 10.79 0.18 -3.02
CA LYS A 153 11.58 -0.95 -3.53
C LYS A 153 11.34 -2.19 -2.66
N SER A 154 11.15 -3.35 -3.26
CA SER A 154 10.78 -4.59 -2.57
C SER A 154 11.79 -5.00 -1.49
N TRP A 155 13.08 -4.75 -1.70
CA TRP A 155 14.12 -5.03 -0.71
C TRP A 155 13.91 -4.24 0.60
N LEU A 156 13.37 -3.02 0.53
CA LEU A 156 13.11 -2.19 1.71
C LEU A 156 12.05 -2.85 2.61
N TRP A 157 11.00 -3.41 2.03
CA TRP A 157 10.01 -4.22 2.75
C TRP A 157 10.67 -5.42 3.43
N LYS A 158 11.55 -6.14 2.74
CA LYS A 158 12.21 -7.33 3.26
C LYS A 158 13.11 -7.05 4.46
N LYS A 159 13.53 -5.81 4.68
CA LYS A 159 14.27 -5.36 5.86
C LYS A 159 13.38 -5.14 7.10
N ILE A 160 12.07 -5.05 6.94
CA ILE A 160 11.14 -4.94 8.08
C ILE A 160 11.15 -6.27 8.82
N LYS A 161 11.24 -6.24 10.14
CA LYS A 161 11.11 -7.44 10.96
C LYS A 161 9.68 -7.96 10.92
N GLU A 162 9.51 -9.26 10.77
CA GLU A 162 8.17 -9.86 10.63
C GLU A 162 7.30 -9.60 11.87
N GLU A 163 7.89 -9.59 13.07
CA GLU A 163 7.20 -9.27 14.32
C GLU A 163 6.65 -7.84 14.37
N ASP A 164 7.17 -6.92 13.54
CA ASP A 164 6.64 -5.54 13.48
C ASP A 164 5.38 -5.44 12.64
N LEU A 165 5.18 -6.34 11.70
CA LEU A 165 3.94 -6.46 10.92
C LEU A 165 2.81 -7.15 11.70
N LYS A 166 3.09 -7.65 12.91
CA LYS A 166 2.18 -8.48 13.70
C LYS A 166 1.91 -7.89 15.09
N ASP A 167 0.77 -8.28 15.63
CA ASP A 167 0.40 -8.01 17.02
C ASP A 167 1.08 -9.00 17.99
N ASN A 168 0.90 -8.80 19.29
CA ASN A 168 1.49 -9.64 20.33
C ASN A 168 0.96 -11.09 20.32
N SER A 169 -0.11 -11.38 19.57
CA SER A 169 -0.65 -12.73 19.39
C SER A 169 -0.12 -13.41 18.14
N GLY A 170 0.76 -12.73 17.39
CA GLY A 170 1.34 -13.24 16.15
C GLY A 170 0.44 -13.06 14.90
N ASN A 171 -0.68 -12.36 15.01
CA ASN A 171 -1.54 -12.06 13.86
C ASN A 171 -1.10 -10.74 13.22
N TYR A 172 -1.23 -10.64 11.91
CA TYR A 172 -1.01 -9.37 11.22
C TYR A 172 -1.98 -8.28 11.70
N TRP A 173 -1.51 -7.04 11.73
CA TRP A 173 -2.32 -5.90 12.19
C TRP A 173 -3.61 -5.76 11.38
N SER A 174 -4.74 -5.85 12.06
CA SER A 174 -6.07 -5.81 11.42
C SER A 174 -6.61 -4.41 11.18
N VAL A 175 -6.02 -3.39 11.81
CA VAL A 175 -6.33 -1.96 11.63
C VAL A 175 -5.05 -1.16 11.76
N ALA A 176 -4.98 0.02 11.12
CA ALA A 176 -3.77 0.87 11.06
C ALA A 176 -2.50 0.09 10.63
N GLY A 177 -2.68 -0.96 9.84
CA GLY A 177 -1.60 -1.83 9.39
C GLY A 177 -0.54 -1.11 8.57
N ASP A 178 -0.94 -0.06 7.85
CA ASP A 178 -0.05 0.79 7.08
C ASP A 178 1.08 1.42 7.92
N LEU A 179 0.82 1.80 9.17
CA LEU A 179 1.85 2.35 10.05
C LEU A 179 2.93 1.31 10.39
N SER A 180 2.59 0.02 10.42
CA SER A 180 3.51 -1.05 10.77
C SER A 180 4.64 -1.24 9.75
N PHE A 181 4.42 -0.84 8.51
CA PHE A 181 5.44 -0.90 7.47
C PHE A 181 5.94 0.50 7.05
N MET A 182 5.08 1.53 7.08
CA MET A 182 5.50 2.88 6.71
C MET A 182 6.55 3.46 7.67
N PHE A 183 6.38 3.32 8.99
CA PHE A 183 7.39 3.81 9.93
C PHE A 183 8.76 3.15 9.74
N PRO A 184 8.89 1.82 9.73
CA PRO A 184 10.17 1.17 9.43
C PRO A 184 10.81 1.66 8.13
N MET A 185 10.05 1.72 7.04
CA MET A 185 10.58 2.13 5.74
C MET A 185 11.03 3.59 5.74
N LEU A 186 10.28 4.50 6.37
CA LEU A 186 10.65 5.91 6.50
C LEU A 186 11.91 6.10 7.36
N GLU A 187 12.02 5.35 8.46
CA GLU A 187 13.18 5.38 9.36
C GLU A 187 14.44 4.89 8.65
N MET A 188 14.32 3.80 7.88
CA MET A 188 15.43 3.24 7.11
C MET A 188 15.84 4.13 5.93
N SER A 189 14.88 4.74 5.23
CA SER A 189 15.14 5.59 4.07
C SER A 189 15.66 6.98 4.44
N GLY A 190 15.20 7.53 5.54
CA GLY A 190 15.47 8.93 5.90
C GLY A 190 15.00 9.91 4.82
N GLU A 191 15.47 11.15 4.93
CA GLU A 191 15.12 12.22 3.98
C GLU A 191 15.73 12.01 2.60
N ASN A 192 16.90 11.41 2.54
CA ASN A 192 17.69 11.30 1.30
C ASN A 192 17.08 10.31 0.29
N HIS A 193 16.36 9.30 0.75
CA HIS A 193 15.82 8.21 -0.06
C HIS A 193 14.28 8.16 -0.11
N PHE A 194 13.64 9.12 0.54
CA PHE A 194 12.20 9.33 0.46
C PHE A 194 11.86 10.47 -0.49
N ARG A 195 10.83 10.29 -1.33
CA ARG A 195 10.30 11.36 -2.18
C ARG A 195 8.81 11.54 -1.96
N TYR A 196 8.41 12.75 -1.60
CA TYR A 196 7.01 13.14 -1.61
C TYR A 196 6.60 13.60 -3.02
N ILE A 197 5.47 13.08 -3.51
CA ILE A 197 4.93 13.41 -4.83
C ILE A 197 3.67 14.28 -4.63
N PRO A 198 3.70 15.57 -4.97
CA PRO A 198 2.55 16.46 -4.81
C PRO A 198 1.45 16.22 -5.86
N ASP A 199 1.79 15.56 -6.96
CA ASP A 199 0.83 15.22 -8.00
C ASP A 199 -0.23 14.23 -7.49
N VAL A 200 -1.49 14.41 -7.94
CA VAL A 200 -2.56 13.50 -7.58
C VAL A 200 -2.48 12.24 -8.44
N LEU A 201 -1.93 11.19 -7.87
CA LEU A 201 -1.78 9.90 -8.52
C LEU A 201 -2.80 8.85 -8.04
N TYR A 202 -3.69 9.23 -7.12
CA TYR A 202 -4.59 8.30 -6.45
C TYR A 202 -5.96 8.93 -6.17
N ILE A 203 -7.02 8.16 -6.33
CA ILE A 203 -8.38 8.54 -5.96
C ILE A 203 -8.85 7.64 -4.82
N TYR A 204 -9.00 8.22 -3.64
CA TYR A 204 -9.44 7.53 -2.44
C TYR A 204 -10.97 7.48 -2.36
N ASN A 205 -11.50 6.29 -2.22
CA ASN A 205 -12.94 6.06 -2.11
C ASN A 205 -13.41 6.08 -0.65
N GLU A 206 -13.73 7.26 -0.15
CA GLU A 206 -14.29 7.40 1.20
C GLU A 206 -15.71 6.81 1.33
N SER A 207 -16.41 6.47 0.24
CA SER A 207 -17.79 5.99 0.32
C SER A 207 -17.92 4.56 0.85
N ASN A 208 -16.85 3.76 0.81
CA ASN A 208 -16.87 2.40 1.33
C ASN A 208 -17.20 2.38 2.84
N PRO A 209 -18.28 1.71 3.29
CA PRO A 209 -18.65 1.66 4.70
C PRO A 209 -17.67 0.85 5.55
N LEU A 210 -16.81 0.01 4.94
CA LEU A 210 -15.84 -0.85 5.62
C LEU A 210 -14.50 -0.17 5.90
N ASN A 211 -14.33 1.11 5.50
CA ASN A 211 -13.10 1.85 5.78
C ASN A 211 -12.78 1.87 7.29
N ASP A 212 -11.55 1.57 7.66
CA ASP A 212 -11.08 1.39 9.03
C ASP A 212 -11.48 2.53 9.98
N HIS A 213 -11.39 3.77 9.51
CA HIS A 213 -11.75 4.95 10.30
C HIS A 213 -13.25 5.06 10.63
N LYS A 214 -14.11 4.23 9.99
CA LYS A 214 -15.55 4.19 10.26
C LYS A 214 -15.94 3.07 11.23
N VAL A 215 -15.16 1.98 11.24
CA VAL A 215 -15.60 0.73 11.86
C VAL A 215 -15.15 0.55 13.30
N ASN A 216 -13.95 1.03 13.69
CA ASN A 216 -13.40 0.70 15.01
C ASN A 216 -12.35 1.70 15.55
N MET A 217 -12.75 2.93 15.83
CA MET A 217 -11.88 4.01 16.28
C MET A 217 -11.08 3.68 17.55
N SER A 218 -11.63 2.95 18.51
CA SER A 218 -10.92 2.59 19.75
C SER A 218 -9.78 1.61 19.49
N LYS A 219 -10.02 0.61 18.64
CA LYS A 219 -9.02 -0.35 18.23
C LYS A 219 -7.93 0.31 17.39
N VAL A 220 -8.29 1.20 16.47
CA VAL A 220 -7.34 2.00 15.69
C VAL A 220 -6.41 2.78 16.62
N SER A 221 -6.95 3.53 17.59
CA SER A 221 -6.15 4.34 18.52
C SER A 221 -5.19 3.50 19.35
N SER A 222 -5.63 2.35 19.88
CA SER A 222 -4.77 1.45 20.64
C SER A 222 -3.66 0.83 19.79
N THR A 223 -3.99 0.37 18.57
CA THR A 223 -3.02 -0.18 17.62
C THR A 223 -1.97 0.86 17.22
N VAL A 224 -2.40 2.07 16.86
CA VAL A 224 -1.51 3.19 16.54
C VAL A 224 -0.52 3.45 17.67
N ASN A 225 -1.00 3.46 18.94
CA ASN A 225 -0.14 3.67 20.10
C ASN A 225 0.89 2.54 20.25
N ILE A 226 0.50 1.29 20.08
CA ILE A 226 1.43 0.15 20.17
C ILE A 226 2.50 0.25 19.07
N ILE A 227 2.10 0.46 17.81
CA ILE A 227 3.05 0.55 16.68
C ILE A 227 4.02 1.72 16.88
N ARG A 228 3.55 2.88 17.35
CA ARG A 228 4.39 4.05 17.61
C ARG A 228 5.43 3.82 18.70
N ASN A 229 5.15 2.98 19.68
CA ASN A 229 6.06 2.68 20.79
C ASN A 229 7.03 1.52 20.50
N LYS A 230 6.98 0.89 19.33
CA LYS A 230 8.00 -0.08 18.91
C LYS A 230 9.35 0.60 18.72
N PRO A 231 10.48 -0.13 18.87
CA PRO A 231 11.80 0.42 18.60
C PRO A 231 11.95 0.97 17.19
N ASN A 232 12.66 2.08 17.04
CA ASN A 232 12.97 2.66 15.74
C ASN A 232 13.97 1.79 14.96
N TYR A 233 13.88 1.83 13.65
CA TYR A 233 14.89 1.29 12.75
C TYR A 233 16.03 2.29 12.56
N ASN A 234 17.23 1.76 12.32
CA ASN A 234 18.36 2.59 11.98
C ASN A 234 18.25 3.09 10.55
N LEU A 235 18.70 4.33 10.32
CA LEU A 235 18.91 4.85 8.98
C LEU A 235 19.89 3.94 8.23
N LEU A 236 19.59 3.63 6.98
CA LEU A 236 20.50 2.91 6.09
C LEU A 236 21.32 3.92 5.30
N GLU A 237 22.64 3.83 5.36
CA GLU A 237 23.54 4.79 4.69
C GLU A 237 23.86 4.38 3.26
N ASN A 238 23.92 3.07 2.95
CA ASN A 238 24.15 2.51 1.61
C ASN A 238 23.53 1.10 1.52
N VAL A 239 22.96 0.76 0.37
CA VAL A 239 22.42 -0.58 0.06
C VAL A 239 22.98 -1.03 -1.30
#